data_af6ca35009b7965589d3bc1b9a2f9d96
#
_entry.id   af6ca35009b7965589d3bc1b9a2f9d96
#
_cell.length_a   1.000
_cell.length_b   1.000
_cell.length_c   1.000
_cell.angle_alpha   90.00
_cell.angle_beta   90.00
_cell.angle_gamma   90.00
#
_symmetry.space_group_name_H-M   'P 1'
#
loop_
_entity.id
_entity.type
_entity.pdbx_description
1 polymer ?
#
loop_
_entity_poly.entity_id
_entity_poly.type
_entity_poly.pdbx_seq_one_letter_code
_entity_poly.pdbx_strand_id
1 'polypeptide(L)'
;MSATVYKSRSRTLRNRLLIAAGVVVLLVAGWLLGRSSASSPTVAEPPPPSSSPSPSPSASPPPPARKITLQVEDAAQVSGLEMQDTSDTGGGRNAGWINNGDFLRFDHVDFGPAAPASVNVRVASDTDKDGKILVRIDSAENPPVATLSTARTGGWQNWVTQTTDMTPVTGPHTVFVTFANEAPDDFVNVNWLEFRPSSESAG
;
A
#
# COMPACT_ATOMS: atom_id res chain seq x y z
N MET A 1 -15.19 -43.83 -26.62
CA MET A 1 -14.16 -42.81 -26.91
C MET A 1 -14.87 -41.50 -27.21
N SER A 2 -14.97 -40.62 -26.24
CA SER A 2 -15.64 -39.32 -26.39
C SER A 2 -14.60 -38.23 -26.22
N ALA A 3 -14.36 -37.47 -27.28
CA ALA A 3 -13.43 -36.36 -27.31
C ALA A 3 -14.10 -35.11 -26.73
N THR A 4 -13.57 -34.59 -25.61
CA THR A 4 -14.00 -33.35 -25.02
C THR A 4 -13.33 -32.17 -25.74
N VAL A 5 -14.13 -31.38 -26.45
CA VAL A 5 -13.68 -30.18 -27.16
C VAL A 5 -13.47 -29.04 -26.14
N TYR A 6 -12.22 -28.64 -26.00
CA TYR A 6 -11.82 -27.46 -25.20
C TYR A 6 -12.17 -26.17 -25.95
N LYS A 7 -13.16 -25.43 -25.43
CA LYS A 7 -13.63 -24.18 -26.03
C LYS A 7 -12.85 -22.98 -25.45
N SER A 8 -11.84 -22.53 -26.19
CA SER A 8 -11.09 -21.31 -25.89
C SER A 8 -11.99 -20.07 -25.81
N ARG A 9 -11.97 -19.35 -24.68
CA ARG A 9 -12.61 -18.03 -24.53
C ARG A 9 -11.64 -16.92 -24.92
N SER A 10 -11.55 -16.59 -26.18
CA SER A 10 -10.97 -15.34 -26.67
C SER A 10 -12.09 -14.34 -26.96
N ARG A 11 -12.51 -13.59 -25.96
CA ARG A 11 -13.37 -12.39 -26.12
C ARG A 11 -13.10 -11.44 -24.95
N THR A 12 -12.19 -10.47 -25.15
CA THR A 12 -12.25 -9.12 -24.53
C THR A 12 -11.08 -8.24 -24.97
N LEU A 13 -10.90 -8.06 -26.26
CA LEU A 13 -9.90 -7.12 -26.81
C LEU A 13 -10.52 -6.22 -27.89
N ARG A 14 -11.71 -5.63 -27.63
CA ARG A 14 -12.35 -4.77 -28.65
C ARG A 14 -13.11 -3.55 -28.17
N ASN A 15 -12.89 -3.07 -26.91
CA ASN A 15 -13.59 -1.87 -26.42
C ASN A 15 -12.69 -0.82 -25.73
N ARG A 16 -11.43 -0.62 -26.16
CA ARG A 16 -10.56 0.45 -25.64
C ARG A 16 -9.97 1.35 -26.71
N LEU A 17 -10.77 1.77 -27.69
CA LEU A 17 -10.29 2.68 -28.74
C LEU A 17 -11.42 3.57 -29.24
N LEU A 18 -12.01 4.45 -28.41
CA LEU A 18 -12.89 5.56 -28.81
C LEU A 18 -13.17 6.54 -27.64
N ILE A 19 -12.18 7.06 -26.91
CA ILE A 19 -12.31 8.28 -26.09
C ILE A 19 -10.96 9.00 -26.08
N ALA A 20 -10.61 9.66 -27.16
CA ALA A 20 -9.47 10.58 -27.21
C ALA A 20 -9.62 11.55 -28.42
N ALA A 21 -10.73 12.29 -28.47
CA ALA A 21 -10.86 13.42 -29.39
C ALA A 21 -12.00 14.34 -28.91
N GLY A 22 -11.76 15.24 -27.95
CA GLY A 22 -12.79 16.16 -27.49
C GLY A 22 -12.41 17.25 -26.51
N VAL A 23 -11.15 17.53 -26.21
CA VAL A 23 -10.78 18.56 -25.19
C VAL A 23 -9.77 19.62 -25.67
N VAL A 24 -9.58 19.86 -26.95
CA VAL A 24 -8.55 20.85 -27.43
C VAL A 24 -9.14 22.16 -27.97
N VAL A 25 -10.44 22.43 -27.92
CA VAL A 25 -11.04 23.61 -28.62
C VAL A 25 -11.46 24.78 -27.72
N LEU A 26 -11.26 24.79 -26.40
CA LEU A 26 -11.79 25.87 -25.52
C LEU A 26 -10.78 26.78 -24.82
N LEU A 27 -9.50 26.83 -25.20
CA LEU A 27 -8.51 27.69 -24.54
C LEU A 27 -7.91 28.85 -25.39
N VAL A 28 -8.48 29.22 -26.51
CA VAL A 28 -7.92 30.32 -27.38
C VAL A 28 -8.76 31.58 -27.43
N ALA A 29 -9.91 31.67 -26.77
CA ALA A 29 -10.84 32.81 -26.90
C ALA A 29 -10.79 33.87 -25.78
N GLY A 30 -9.84 33.80 -24.82
CA GLY A 30 -9.82 34.69 -23.63
C GLY A 30 -8.77 35.80 -23.60
N TRP A 31 -7.96 36.04 -24.64
CA TRP A 31 -6.76 36.92 -24.54
C TRP A 31 -6.81 38.24 -25.30
N LEU A 32 -7.91 38.72 -25.77
CA LEU A 32 -8.00 39.91 -26.63
C LEU A 32 -9.07 40.93 -26.23
N LEU A 33 -9.24 41.33 -24.97
CA LEU A 33 -9.98 42.55 -24.62
C LEU A 33 -9.57 43.04 -23.22
N GLY A 34 -8.73 44.06 -23.14
CA GLY A 34 -8.48 44.74 -21.86
C GLY A 34 -7.23 45.61 -21.78
N ARG A 35 -6.96 46.44 -22.79
CA ARG A 35 -6.05 47.61 -22.61
C ARG A 35 -6.87 48.86 -22.67
N SER A 36 -7.03 49.53 -21.53
CA SER A 36 -7.31 50.97 -21.50
C SER A 36 -6.65 51.55 -20.24
N SER A 37 -5.63 52.34 -20.49
CA SER A 37 -4.90 53.13 -19.51
C SER A 37 -5.71 54.36 -19.11
N ALA A 38 -5.78 54.64 -17.80
CA ALA A 38 -6.10 55.97 -17.30
C ALA A 38 -5.15 56.23 -16.11
N SER A 39 -4.21 57.13 -16.34
CA SER A 39 -3.32 57.65 -15.32
C SER A 39 -4.02 58.75 -14.54
N SER A 40 -4.16 58.62 -13.22
CA SER A 40 -4.52 59.69 -12.30
C SER A 40 -3.33 59.98 -11.39
N PRO A 41 -3.03 61.23 -11.04
CA PRO A 41 -1.87 61.59 -10.24
C PRO A 41 -2.08 61.19 -8.78
N THR A 42 -1.16 60.38 -8.26
CA THR A 42 -1.14 59.89 -6.89
C THR A 42 -0.58 60.99 -5.99
N VAL A 43 -1.40 61.44 -5.04
CA VAL A 43 -0.96 62.15 -3.84
C VAL A 43 -0.26 61.11 -2.94
N ALA A 44 0.97 61.43 -2.50
CA ALA A 44 1.74 60.57 -1.62
C ALA A 44 1.12 60.54 -0.24
N GLU A 45 0.59 59.41 0.12
CA GLU A 45 0.15 59.03 1.48
C GLU A 45 1.34 58.55 2.30
N PRO A 46 1.47 58.96 3.59
CA PRO A 46 2.58 58.52 4.42
C PRO A 46 2.52 56.99 4.65
N PRO A 47 3.66 56.29 4.78
CA PRO A 47 3.69 54.84 4.93
C PRO A 47 2.98 54.41 6.19
N PRO A 48 2.15 53.32 6.12
CA PRO A 48 1.52 52.74 7.31
C PRO A 48 2.59 52.16 8.24
N PRO A 49 2.34 52.19 9.56
CA PRO A 49 3.30 51.64 10.52
C PRO A 49 3.55 50.14 10.23
N SER A 50 4.84 49.79 10.14
CA SER A 50 5.29 48.41 9.99
C SER A 50 4.63 47.51 11.08
N SER A 51 3.67 46.73 10.68
CA SER A 51 3.15 45.65 11.53
C SER A 51 4.26 44.63 11.74
N SER A 52 4.76 44.53 12.98
CA SER A 52 5.64 43.44 13.41
C SER A 52 5.05 42.10 12.98
N PRO A 53 5.83 41.17 12.41
CA PRO A 53 5.31 39.84 12.10
C PRO A 53 4.84 39.17 13.42
N SER A 54 3.54 38.87 13.48
CA SER A 54 2.98 38.04 14.52
C SER A 54 3.72 36.69 14.52
N PRO A 55 4.18 36.16 15.66
CA PRO A 55 4.85 34.88 15.68
C PRO A 55 3.92 33.84 15.06
N SER A 56 4.41 33.19 14.01
CA SER A 56 3.73 32.05 13.37
C SER A 56 3.48 30.99 14.46
N PRO A 57 2.27 30.42 14.59
CA PRO A 57 2.03 29.39 15.57
C PRO A 57 3.04 28.26 15.36
N SER A 58 3.82 27.95 16.39
CA SER A 58 4.74 26.82 16.39
C SER A 58 3.90 25.56 16.12
N ALA A 59 4.14 24.91 14.99
CA ALA A 59 3.45 23.66 14.66
C ALA A 59 3.73 22.65 15.79
N SER A 60 2.69 22.13 16.42
CA SER A 60 2.83 21.02 17.35
C SER A 60 3.57 19.86 16.66
N PRO A 61 4.48 19.17 17.35
CA PRO A 61 5.14 18.01 16.78
C PRO A 61 4.07 16.99 16.31
N PRO A 62 4.28 16.33 15.18
CA PRO A 62 3.35 15.30 14.71
C PRO A 62 3.20 14.21 15.78
N PRO A 63 1.99 13.64 15.94
CA PRO A 63 1.79 12.54 16.87
C PRO A 63 2.70 11.37 16.47
N PRO A 64 3.19 10.59 17.45
CA PRO A 64 4.07 9.46 17.19
C PRO A 64 3.38 8.42 16.31
N ALA A 65 4.14 7.79 15.42
CA ALA A 65 3.66 6.65 14.64
C ALA A 65 3.25 5.52 15.58
N ARG A 66 2.13 4.85 15.24
CA ARG A 66 1.59 3.75 16.06
C ARG A 66 1.91 2.40 15.42
N LYS A 67 1.98 1.39 16.26
CA LYS A 67 2.02 -0.01 15.83
C LYS A 67 0.64 -0.44 15.32
N ILE A 68 0.59 -1.11 14.17
CA ILE A 68 -0.64 -1.64 13.56
C ILE A 68 -0.42 -3.12 13.28
N THR A 69 -1.27 -3.99 13.82
CA THR A 69 -1.20 -5.44 13.59
C THR A 69 -2.40 -5.89 12.77
N LEU A 70 -2.14 -6.63 11.70
CA LEU A 70 -3.14 -7.33 10.88
C LEU A 70 -3.00 -8.82 11.13
N GLN A 71 -4.01 -9.42 11.74
CA GLN A 71 -4.13 -10.87 11.81
C GLN A 71 -4.65 -11.39 10.47
N VAL A 72 -4.09 -12.47 9.94
CA VAL A 72 -4.48 -12.94 8.59
C VAL A 72 -5.93 -13.41 8.53
N GLU A 73 -6.47 -13.92 9.63
CA GLU A 73 -7.88 -14.31 9.74
C GLU A 73 -8.86 -13.13 9.66
N ASP A 74 -8.41 -11.90 9.91
CA ASP A 74 -9.22 -10.67 9.80
C ASP A 74 -9.26 -10.12 8.37
N ALA A 75 -8.65 -10.82 7.40
CA ALA A 75 -8.66 -10.38 6.02
C ALA A 75 -10.09 -10.32 5.46
N ALA A 76 -10.44 -9.17 4.86
CA ALA A 76 -11.75 -8.96 4.21
C ALA A 76 -11.92 -9.84 2.95
N GLN A 77 -10.81 -10.25 2.34
CA GLN A 77 -10.79 -11.18 1.21
C GLN A 77 -9.55 -12.07 1.27
N VAL A 78 -9.76 -13.34 0.98
CA VAL A 78 -8.73 -14.38 0.84
C VAL A 78 -8.84 -14.95 -0.57
N SER A 79 -7.74 -15.14 -1.26
CA SER A 79 -7.71 -15.69 -2.61
C SER A 79 -6.54 -16.64 -2.79
N GLY A 80 -6.82 -17.86 -3.22
CA GLY A 80 -5.86 -18.90 -3.59
C GLY A 80 -5.32 -19.74 -2.42
N LEU A 81 -5.28 -19.19 -1.24
CA LEU A 81 -4.76 -19.81 -0.02
C LEU A 81 -5.87 -20.27 0.93
N GLU A 82 -5.52 -21.00 1.99
CA GLU A 82 -6.47 -21.50 2.98
C GLU A 82 -6.08 -21.06 4.41
N MET A 83 -7.09 -20.93 5.28
CA MET A 83 -6.88 -20.67 6.70
C MET A 83 -6.86 -21.97 7.48
N GLN A 84 -5.86 -22.15 8.34
CA GLN A 84 -5.71 -23.30 9.23
C GLN A 84 -5.44 -22.87 10.68
N ASP A 85 -5.62 -23.76 11.63
CA ASP A 85 -5.28 -23.51 13.02
C ASP A 85 -3.75 -23.37 13.16
N THR A 86 -3.31 -22.40 13.97
CA THR A 86 -1.89 -22.20 14.22
C THR A 86 -1.44 -22.75 15.56
N SER A 87 -0.20 -23.25 15.64
CA SER A 87 0.48 -23.55 16.89
C SER A 87 1.30 -22.39 17.45
N ASP A 88 1.23 -21.19 16.81
CA ASP A 88 1.99 -20.03 17.25
C ASP A 88 1.49 -19.49 18.60
N THR A 89 2.36 -18.77 19.29
CA THR A 89 2.00 -18.10 20.54
C THR A 89 0.91 -17.06 20.29
N GLY A 90 -0.16 -17.13 21.07
CA GLY A 90 -1.34 -16.28 20.90
C GLY A 90 -2.51 -16.99 20.24
N GLY A 91 -2.30 -18.14 19.62
CA GLY A 91 -3.37 -18.92 18.96
C GLY A 91 -3.90 -18.25 17.70
N GLY A 92 -5.20 -18.52 17.39
CA GLY A 92 -5.84 -18.00 16.17
C GLY A 92 -5.63 -18.91 14.96
N ARG A 93 -5.61 -18.31 13.79
CA ARG A 93 -5.43 -19.02 12.51
C ARG A 93 -4.29 -18.42 11.71
N ASN A 94 -3.69 -19.21 10.86
CA ASN A 94 -2.70 -18.73 9.89
C ASN A 94 -3.16 -19.01 8.46
N ALA A 95 -2.65 -18.22 7.52
CA ALA A 95 -2.73 -18.51 6.10
C ALA A 95 -1.71 -19.58 5.74
N GLY A 96 -2.15 -20.62 5.05
CA GLY A 96 -1.33 -21.72 4.55
C GLY A 96 -1.67 -22.07 3.12
N TRP A 97 -0.96 -23.04 2.52
CA TRP A 97 -1.07 -23.40 1.10
C TRP A 97 -0.87 -22.22 0.17
N ILE A 98 0.06 -21.35 0.54
CA ILE A 98 0.31 -20.10 -0.17
C ILE A 98 1.19 -20.34 -1.38
N ASN A 99 0.67 -19.98 -2.54
CA ASN A 99 1.30 -20.11 -3.85
C ASN A 99 1.45 -18.76 -4.57
N ASN A 100 2.10 -18.80 -5.72
CA ASN A 100 2.25 -17.64 -6.58
C ASN A 100 0.90 -17.07 -7.06
N GLY A 101 0.69 -15.78 -6.84
CA GLY A 101 -0.53 -15.07 -7.24
C GLY A 101 -1.63 -15.04 -6.19
N ASP A 102 -1.46 -15.75 -5.08
CA ASP A 102 -2.39 -15.69 -3.95
C ASP A 102 -2.32 -14.32 -3.26
N PHE A 103 -3.39 -13.95 -2.56
CA PHE A 103 -3.40 -12.69 -1.81
C PHE A 103 -4.39 -12.67 -0.65
N LEU A 104 -4.10 -11.76 0.29
CA LEU A 104 -5.00 -11.30 1.35
C LEU A 104 -5.30 -9.82 1.13
N ARG A 105 -6.55 -9.39 1.40
CA ARG A 105 -6.95 -7.99 1.38
C ARG A 105 -7.51 -7.57 2.73
N PHE A 106 -7.03 -6.45 3.23
CA PHE A 106 -7.50 -5.80 4.46
C PHE A 106 -8.04 -4.42 4.11
N ASP A 107 -9.31 -4.17 4.43
CA ASP A 107 -9.95 -2.89 4.17
C ASP A 107 -9.80 -1.96 5.38
N HIS A 108 -9.82 -0.65 5.12
CA HIS A 108 -9.82 0.40 6.16
C HIS A 108 -8.65 0.35 7.16
N VAL A 109 -7.46 -0.03 6.70
CA VAL A 109 -6.24 0.02 7.51
C VAL A 109 -5.79 1.49 7.61
N ASP A 110 -5.87 2.07 8.80
CA ASP A 110 -5.47 3.45 9.01
C ASP A 110 -4.04 3.53 9.59
N PHE A 111 -3.09 3.95 8.76
CA PHE A 111 -1.70 4.16 9.16
C PHE A 111 -1.49 5.41 10.03
N GLY A 112 -2.50 6.28 10.13
CA GLY A 112 -2.41 7.51 10.89
C GLY A 112 -1.56 8.58 10.19
N PRO A 113 -1.27 9.70 10.89
CA PRO A 113 -0.52 10.82 10.32
C PRO A 113 1.00 10.60 10.27
N ALA A 114 1.52 9.66 11.05
CA ALA A 114 2.95 9.31 11.08
C ALA A 114 3.15 7.92 10.48
N ALA A 115 3.90 7.85 9.37
CA ALA A 115 4.10 6.62 8.61
C ALA A 115 4.92 5.58 9.40
N PRO A 116 4.59 4.28 9.31
CA PRO A 116 5.50 3.22 9.74
C PRO A 116 6.73 3.17 8.81
N ALA A 117 7.84 2.68 9.36
CA ALA A 117 9.11 2.56 8.65
C ALA A 117 9.44 1.12 8.25
N SER A 118 8.81 0.14 8.91
CA SER A 118 9.06 -1.28 8.67
C SER A 118 7.81 -2.11 8.91
N VAL A 119 7.82 -3.32 8.37
CA VAL A 119 6.83 -4.34 8.65
C VAL A 119 7.51 -5.62 9.14
N ASN A 120 7.03 -6.13 10.26
CA ASN A 120 7.30 -7.47 10.75
C ASN A 120 6.27 -8.42 10.17
N VAL A 121 6.70 -9.56 9.70
CA VAL A 121 5.81 -10.63 9.23
C VAL A 121 6.11 -11.90 10.01
N ARG A 122 5.09 -12.52 10.58
CA ARG A 122 5.20 -13.78 11.29
C ARG A 122 4.99 -14.93 10.33
N VAL A 123 6.06 -15.67 10.04
CA VAL A 123 6.12 -16.68 9.00
C VAL A 123 6.61 -18.01 9.50
N ALA A 124 6.18 -19.09 8.82
CA ALA A 124 6.74 -20.42 8.96
C ALA A 124 6.90 -21.06 7.57
N SER A 125 8.00 -21.77 7.34
CA SER A 125 8.29 -22.42 6.07
C SER A 125 9.15 -23.68 6.28
N ASP A 126 8.81 -24.75 5.57
CA ASP A 126 9.62 -25.98 5.54
C ASP A 126 10.16 -26.30 4.13
N THR A 127 10.31 -25.28 3.30
CA THR A 127 10.90 -25.42 1.96
C THR A 127 12.08 -24.50 1.77
N ASP A 128 13.02 -24.92 0.92
CA ASP A 128 14.15 -24.10 0.46
C ASP A 128 13.79 -23.27 -0.80
N LYS A 129 12.50 -23.22 -1.18
CA LYS A 129 12.02 -22.44 -2.32
C LYS A 129 12.04 -20.96 -1.97
N ASP A 130 12.59 -20.18 -2.87
CA ASP A 130 12.55 -18.72 -2.76
C ASP A 130 11.13 -18.20 -3.03
N GLY A 131 10.68 -17.30 -2.17
CA GLY A 131 9.40 -16.65 -2.31
C GLY A 131 9.43 -15.23 -1.76
N LYS A 132 8.42 -14.46 -2.10
CA LYS A 132 8.28 -13.08 -1.66
C LYS A 132 6.88 -12.81 -1.14
N ILE A 133 6.82 -12.09 -0.04
CA ILE A 133 5.61 -11.46 0.49
C ILE A 133 5.69 -9.98 0.15
N LEU A 134 4.70 -9.47 -0.58
CA LEU A 134 4.68 -8.10 -1.07
C LEU A 134 3.48 -7.36 -0.47
N VAL A 135 3.73 -6.27 0.22
CA VAL A 135 2.69 -5.38 0.74
C VAL A 135 2.43 -4.29 -0.28
N ARG A 136 1.17 -4.14 -0.68
CA ARG A 136 0.73 -3.15 -1.68
C ARG A 136 -0.44 -2.34 -1.12
N ILE A 137 -0.59 -1.12 -1.59
CA ILE A 137 -1.61 -0.18 -1.12
C ILE A 137 -2.63 0.07 -2.24
N ASP A 138 -3.91 -0.01 -1.89
CA ASP A 138 -5.10 0.31 -2.69
C ASP A 138 -5.34 -0.57 -3.92
N SER A 139 -4.34 -1.29 -4.42
CA SER A 139 -4.51 -2.27 -5.50
C SER A 139 -3.43 -3.36 -5.44
N ALA A 140 -3.80 -4.59 -5.81
CA ALA A 140 -2.87 -5.71 -5.94
C ALA A 140 -1.86 -5.54 -7.09
N GLU A 141 -2.10 -4.63 -8.02
CA GLU A 141 -1.24 -4.33 -9.16
C GLU A 141 -0.27 -3.16 -8.89
N ASN A 142 -0.49 -2.37 -7.84
CA ASN A 142 0.38 -1.25 -7.51
C ASN A 142 1.79 -1.74 -7.13
N PRO A 143 2.84 -0.92 -7.33
CA PRO A 143 4.18 -1.23 -6.82
C PRO A 143 4.13 -1.54 -5.33
N PRO A 144 4.89 -2.56 -4.84
CA PRO A 144 4.91 -2.89 -3.43
C PRO A 144 5.58 -1.77 -2.61
N VAL A 145 4.99 -1.45 -1.46
CA VAL A 145 5.59 -0.54 -0.45
C VAL A 145 6.54 -1.29 0.48
N ALA A 146 6.41 -2.62 0.57
CA ALA A 146 7.37 -3.48 1.26
C ALA A 146 7.50 -4.82 0.52
N THR A 147 8.69 -5.40 0.56
CA THR A 147 8.97 -6.72 0.00
C THR A 147 9.82 -7.50 0.97
N LEU A 148 9.32 -8.64 1.44
CA LEU A 148 10.03 -9.59 2.27
C LEU A 148 10.37 -10.82 1.45
N SER A 149 11.66 -11.16 1.33
CA SER A 149 12.09 -12.47 0.84
C SER A 149 11.94 -13.50 1.96
N THR A 150 11.21 -14.59 1.70
CA THR A 150 10.98 -15.63 2.70
C THR A 150 12.21 -16.50 2.86
N ALA A 151 12.45 -16.95 4.09
CA ALA A 151 13.49 -17.93 4.40
C ALA A 151 12.87 -19.14 5.09
N ARG A 152 13.46 -20.33 4.88
CA ARG A 152 13.08 -21.55 5.58
C ARG A 152 13.21 -21.37 7.08
N THR A 153 12.19 -21.79 7.84
CA THR A 153 12.19 -21.74 9.31
C THR A 153 12.32 -23.13 9.94
N GLY A 154 12.33 -24.20 9.13
CA GLY A 154 12.49 -25.58 9.56
C GLY A 154 11.20 -26.30 9.92
N GLY A 155 10.06 -25.78 9.50
CA GLY A 155 8.74 -26.43 9.67
C GLY A 155 7.60 -25.49 9.37
N TRP A 156 6.48 -26.04 8.85
CA TRP A 156 5.26 -25.28 8.50
C TRP A 156 4.54 -24.63 9.70
N GLN A 157 4.95 -24.96 10.92
CA GLN A 157 4.50 -24.36 12.17
C GLN A 157 5.67 -23.92 13.07
N ASN A 158 6.89 -23.85 12.51
CA ASN A 158 8.04 -23.28 13.21
C ASN A 158 8.13 -21.77 12.92
N TRP A 159 7.48 -20.99 13.78
CA TRP A 159 7.21 -19.59 13.59
C TRP A 159 8.40 -18.68 13.89
N VAL A 160 8.74 -17.81 12.96
CA VAL A 160 9.79 -16.78 13.07
C VAL A 160 9.23 -15.43 12.63
N THR A 161 9.62 -14.35 13.29
CA THR A 161 9.33 -13.00 12.83
C THR A 161 10.46 -12.52 11.92
N GLN A 162 10.11 -12.17 10.69
CA GLN A 162 11.03 -11.56 9.72
C GLN A 162 10.62 -10.11 9.51
N THR A 163 11.61 -9.23 9.29
CA THR A 163 11.39 -7.77 9.18
C THR A 163 11.90 -7.28 7.83
N THR A 164 11.18 -6.33 7.25
CA THR A 164 11.64 -5.58 6.08
C THR A 164 11.26 -4.10 6.22
N ASP A 165 12.06 -3.23 5.62
CA ASP A 165 11.73 -1.81 5.52
C ASP A 165 10.55 -1.60 4.57
N MET A 166 9.86 -0.47 4.75
CA MET A 166 8.76 -0.10 3.87
C MET A 166 8.83 1.36 3.44
N THR A 167 8.30 1.63 2.25
CA THR A 167 8.04 2.99 1.81
C THR A 167 6.97 3.62 2.69
N PRO A 168 7.16 4.86 3.19
CA PRO A 168 6.21 5.53 4.07
C PRO A 168 4.80 5.64 3.47
N VAL A 169 3.79 5.29 4.27
CA VAL A 169 2.36 5.38 3.94
C VAL A 169 1.62 5.98 5.13
N THR A 170 0.69 6.91 4.90
CA THR A 170 -0.10 7.58 5.95
C THR A 170 -1.59 7.58 5.62
N GLY A 171 -2.44 7.64 6.65
CA GLY A 171 -3.89 7.68 6.48
C GLY A 171 -4.54 6.32 6.23
N PRO A 172 -5.85 6.31 5.89
CA PRO A 172 -6.63 5.10 5.67
C PRO A 172 -6.43 4.54 4.24
N HIS A 173 -6.19 3.23 4.15
CA HIS A 173 -5.95 2.52 2.90
C HIS A 173 -6.55 1.11 2.91
N THR A 174 -6.66 0.52 1.73
CA THR A 174 -6.79 -0.92 1.56
C THR A 174 -5.39 -1.52 1.40
N VAL A 175 -5.08 -2.54 2.20
CA VAL A 175 -3.79 -3.24 2.14
C VAL A 175 -3.96 -4.58 1.43
N PHE A 176 -3.14 -4.82 0.43
CA PHE A 176 -3.02 -6.12 -0.23
C PHE A 176 -1.69 -6.76 0.16
N VAL A 177 -1.75 -7.98 0.67
CA VAL A 177 -0.59 -8.84 0.89
C VAL A 177 -0.60 -9.89 -0.21
N THR A 178 0.30 -9.75 -1.18
CA THR A 178 0.38 -10.63 -2.36
C THR A 178 1.61 -11.51 -2.26
N PHE A 179 1.51 -12.72 -2.80
CA PHE A 179 2.53 -13.74 -2.70
C PHE A 179 3.10 -14.06 -4.08
N ALA A 180 4.42 -14.19 -4.17
CA ALA A 180 5.11 -14.49 -5.41
C ALA A 180 6.23 -15.50 -5.19
N ASN A 181 6.26 -16.54 -6.00
CA ASN A 181 7.36 -17.48 -6.13
C ASN A 181 7.46 -17.98 -7.58
N GLU A 182 8.61 -18.55 -7.95
CA GLU A 182 8.82 -19.09 -9.30
C GLU A 182 8.37 -20.56 -9.42
N ALA A 183 8.30 -21.28 -8.29
CA ALA A 183 7.86 -22.66 -8.25
C ALA A 183 6.34 -22.74 -8.03
N PRO A 184 5.61 -23.69 -8.62
CA PRO A 184 4.16 -23.87 -8.41
C PRO A 184 3.88 -24.67 -7.12
N ASP A 185 4.58 -24.37 -6.05
CA ASP A 185 4.50 -25.10 -4.78
C ASP A 185 4.25 -24.10 -3.63
N ASP A 186 3.69 -24.62 -2.55
CA ASP A 186 3.54 -23.86 -1.30
C ASP A 186 4.92 -23.46 -0.78
N PHE A 187 5.06 -22.22 -0.32
CA PHE A 187 6.39 -21.72 0.07
C PHE A 187 6.41 -21.07 1.46
N VAL A 188 5.30 -20.65 2.01
CA VAL A 188 5.24 -19.97 3.31
C VAL A 188 3.86 -20.11 3.95
N ASN A 189 3.82 -20.16 5.28
CA ASN A 189 2.65 -19.86 6.09
C ASN A 189 2.83 -18.49 6.73
N VAL A 190 1.74 -17.73 6.87
CA VAL A 190 1.74 -16.39 7.46
C VAL A 190 0.69 -16.33 8.57
N ASN A 191 1.07 -15.80 9.74
CA ASN A 191 0.15 -15.64 10.87
C ASN A 191 -0.34 -14.18 11.00
N TRP A 192 0.59 -13.22 11.03
CA TRP A 192 0.23 -11.80 11.14
C TRP A 192 1.30 -10.90 10.49
N LEU A 193 0.90 -9.65 10.20
CA LEU A 193 1.78 -8.57 9.84
C LEU A 193 1.68 -7.46 10.89
N GLU A 194 2.81 -6.85 11.24
CA GLU A 194 2.87 -5.75 12.20
C GLU A 194 3.67 -4.58 11.62
N PHE A 195 3.00 -3.49 11.30
CA PHE A 195 3.62 -2.25 10.85
C PHE A 195 4.16 -1.48 12.05
N ARG A 196 5.42 -1.08 11.98
CA ARG A 196 6.14 -0.46 13.10
C ARG A 196 6.66 0.92 12.75
N PRO A 197 6.58 1.86 13.69
CA PRO A 197 7.27 3.13 13.55
C PRO A 197 8.79 2.92 13.40
N SER A 198 9.50 3.91 12.84
CA SER A 198 10.94 3.98 13.02
C SER A 198 11.23 3.94 14.52
N SER A 199 12.11 3.04 14.95
CA SER A 199 12.67 3.15 16.30
C SER A 199 13.39 4.49 16.37
N GLU A 200 12.80 5.45 17.06
CA GLU A 200 13.56 6.63 17.48
C GLU A 200 14.77 6.09 18.25
N SER A 201 15.96 6.39 17.75
CA SER A 201 17.17 6.20 18.55
C SER A 201 16.94 6.99 19.83
N ALA A 202 16.74 6.28 20.93
CA ALA A 202 16.78 6.90 22.25
C ALA A 202 18.18 7.54 22.37
N GLY A 203 18.21 8.88 22.20
CA GLY A 203 19.39 9.70 22.40
C GLY A 203 19.68 9.89 23.88
#